data_7e57d64cd27f45c018779965b5c03a09
#
_entry.id   7e57d64cd27f45c018779965b5c03a09
#
_cell.length_a   1.000
_cell.length_b   1.000
_cell.length_c   1.000
_cell.angle_alpha   90.00
_cell.angle_beta   90.00
_cell.angle_gamma   90.00
#
_symmetry.space_group_name_H-M   'P 1'
#
loop_
_entity.id
_entity.type
_entity.pdbx_description
1 polymer ?
#
loop_
_entity_poly.entity_id
_entity_poly.type
_entity_poly.pdbx_seq_one_letter_code
_entity_poly.pdbx_strand_id
1 'polypeptide(L)'
;MQHVFIIGSKGIPGAYGGYETFVDKLTEYHQNCSDIKYHVACKGTENKVEEYHNARCFTVKVPNIGPAQAIYYDVAALKECCKYIKENTIKNPIVYILACRIGPFMAHYTKKIHKLGGVVYVNPDGHEWKRAKWSAPVRKYWKISE
;
A
#
# COMPACT_ATOMS: atom_id res chain seq x y z
N MET A 1 4.91 -16.87 -12.04
CA MET A 1 4.16 -16.33 -10.87
C MET A 1 4.11 -14.81 -10.95
N GLN A 2 2.94 -14.24 -10.82
CA GLN A 2 2.76 -12.79 -10.78
C GLN A 2 2.83 -12.30 -9.34
N HIS A 3 3.73 -11.38 -9.04
CA HIS A 3 3.82 -10.74 -7.75
C HIS A 3 3.03 -9.43 -7.75
N VAL A 4 2.11 -9.28 -6.80
CA VAL A 4 1.26 -8.10 -6.63
C VAL A 4 1.47 -7.53 -5.24
N PHE A 5 1.95 -6.29 -5.18
CA PHE A 5 2.17 -5.56 -3.93
C PHE A 5 0.99 -4.63 -3.68
N ILE A 6 0.37 -4.74 -2.52
CA ILE A 6 -0.79 -3.92 -2.14
C ILE A 6 -0.37 -2.96 -1.03
N ILE A 7 -0.49 -1.67 -1.33
CA ILE A 7 -0.09 -0.57 -0.45
C ILE A 7 -1.32 0.28 -0.14
N GLY A 8 -1.49 0.71 1.08
CA GLY A 8 -2.51 1.68 1.46
C GLY A 8 -3.64 1.17 2.34
N SER A 9 -3.77 -0.14 2.54
CA SER A 9 -4.64 -0.69 3.57
C SER A 9 -3.89 -0.78 4.90
N LYS A 10 -4.62 -0.84 6.01
CA LYS A 10 -4.00 -1.05 7.33
C LYS A 10 -3.48 -2.47 7.52
N GLY A 11 -3.81 -3.37 6.61
CA GLY A 11 -3.36 -4.75 6.59
C GLY A 11 -4.46 -5.78 6.77
N ILE A 12 -4.07 -7.03 6.70
CA ILE A 12 -4.93 -8.19 6.89
C ILE A 12 -4.34 -9.09 8.00
N PRO A 13 -5.16 -9.83 8.76
CA PRO A 13 -6.62 -9.92 8.64
C PRO A 13 -7.30 -8.58 8.85
N GLY A 14 -8.25 -8.26 7.97
CA GLY A 14 -8.98 -7.01 7.99
C GLY A 14 -10.20 -7.09 8.90
N ALA A 15 -10.09 -6.49 10.08
CA ALA A 15 -11.21 -6.43 11.02
C ALA A 15 -12.16 -5.25 10.75
N TYR A 16 -11.71 -4.21 10.04
CA TYR A 16 -12.44 -2.97 9.91
C TYR A 16 -11.95 -2.12 8.72
N GLY A 17 -12.90 -1.55 7.99
CA GLY A 17 -12.63 -0.66 6.86
C GLY A 17 -12.86 -1.29 5.49
N GLY A 18 -13.12 -0.45 4.49
CA GLY A 18 -13.43 -0.88 3.12
C GLY A 18 -12.25 -1.51 2.41
N TYR A 19 -11.08 -0.90 2.49
CA TYR A 19 -9.86 -1.44 1.86
C TYR A 19 -9.38 -2.72 2.53
N GLU A 20 -9.42 -2.78 3.85
CA GLU A 20 -9.02 -3.97 4.61
C GLU A 20 -9.91 -5.16 4.27
N THR A 21 -11.22 -4.95 4.20
CA THR A 21 -12.19 -5.98 3.81
C THR A 21 -11.95 -6.43 2.36
N PHE A 22 -11.72 -5.49 1.45
CA PHE A 22 -11.43 -5.78 0.06
C PHE A 22 -10.18 -6.65 -0.09
N VAL A 23 -9.07 -6.25 0.55
CA VAL A 23 -7.80 -6.97 0.48
C VAL A 23 -7.89 -8.35 1.13
N ASP A 24 -8.59 -8.46 2.25
CA ASP A 24 -8.83 -9.72 2.93
C ASP A 24 -9.57 -10.70 2.00
N LYS A 25 -10.67 -10.26 1.41
CA LYS A 25 -11.46 -11.09 0.49
C LYS A 25 -10.71 -11.43 -0.81
N LEU A 26 -9.95 -10.49 -1.34
CA LEU A 26 -9.13 -10.71 -2.52
C LEU A 26 -8.08 -11.81 -2.29
N THR A 27 -7.36 -11.73 -1.17
CA THR A 27 -6.34 -12.72 -0.81
C THR A 27 -6.95 -14.05 -0.44
N GLU A 28 -8.09 -14.07 0.25
CA GLU A 28 -8.85 -15.29 0.53
C GLU A 28 -9.25 -16.01 -0.77
N TYR A 29 -9.79 -15.26 -1.72
CA TYR A 29 -10.21 -15.80 -3.01
C TYR A 29 -9.07 -16.46 -3.78
N HIS A 30 -7.89 -15.85 -3.75
CA HIS A 30 -6.72 -16.35 -4.48
C HIS A 30 -5.74 -17.19 -3.64
N GLN A 31 -6.08 -17.54 -2.40
CA GLN A 31 -5.14 -18.22 -1.50
C GLN A 31 -4.60 -19.56 -2.03
N ASN A 32 -5.36 -20.21 -2.90
CA ASN A 32 -4.96 -21.48 -3.53
C ASN A 32 -4.45 -21.32 -4.97
N CYS A 33 -4.28 -20.08 -5.43
CA CYS A 33 -3.79 -19.81 -6.78
C CYS A 33 -2.26 -19.81 -6.78
N SER A 34 -1.66 -20.72 -7.53
CA SER A 34 -0.20 -20.85 -7.63
C SER A 34 0.44 -19.77 -8.52
N ASP A 35 -0.35 -19.06 -9.31
CA ASP A 35 0.15 -18.11 -10.30
C ASP A 35 0.24 -16.67 -9.79
N ILE A 36 -0.27 -16.41 -8.60
CA ILE A 36 -0.28 -15.08 -7.99
C ILE A 36 0.28 -15.16 -6.57
N LYS A 37 1.19 -14.23 -6.23
CA LYS A 37 1.67 -14.03 -4.87
C LYS A 37 1.40 -12.59 -4.46
N TYR A 38 0.55 -12.41 -3.46
CA TYR A 38 0.30 -11.10 -2.87
C TYR A 38 1.32 -10.75 -1.80
N HIS A 39 1.72 -9.50 -1.77
CA HIS A 39 2.54 -8.88 -0.73
C HIS A 39 1.75 -7.70 -0.19
N VAL A 40 1.26 -7.81 1.03
CA VAL A 40 0.35 -6.82 1.61
C VAL A 40 1.07 -6.03 2.68
N ALA A 41 1.10 -4.71 2.52
CA ALA A 41 1.62 -3.82 3.55
C ALA A 41 0.62 -3.74 4.71
N CYS A 42 1.15 -3.85 5.91
CA CYS A 42 0.38 -3.76 7.14
C CYS A 42 0.96 -2.66 8.04
N LYS A 43 0.09 -1.92 8.70
CA LYS A 43 0.46 -0.89 9.66
C LYS A 43 0.57 -1.50 11.06
N GLY A 44 1.66 -1.21 11.76
CA GLY A 44 1.84 -1.76 13.11
C GLY A 44 2.84 -0.98 13.95
N THR A 45 3.16 -1.53 15.10
CA THR A 45 4.07 -0.97 16.09
C THR A 45 5.49 -1.52 16.00
N GLU A 46 5.68 -2.54 15.17
CA GLU A 46 6.99 -3.17 14.93
C GLU A 46 7.09 -3.64 13.47
N ASN A 47 8.30 -3.74 12.97
CA ASN A 47 8.55 -4.32 11.66
C ASN A 47 8.56 -5.84 11.77
N LYS A 48 7.69 -6.51 11.03
CA LYS A 48 7.61 -7.97 11.00
C LYS A 48 7.05 -8.46 9.67
N VAL A 49 7.22 -9.74 9.39
CA VAL A 49 6.63 -10.41 8.22
C VAL A 49 5.89 -11.64 8.69
N GLU A 50 4.65 -11.77 8.25
CA GLU A 50 3.77 -12.90 8.55
C GLU A 50 3.12 -13.40 7.25
N GLU A 51 2.49 -14.56 7.30
CA GLU A 51 1.72 -15.09 6.18
C GLU A 51 0.25 -15.22 6.57
N TYR A 52 -0.63 -14.78 5.68
CA TYR A 52 -2.07 -14.87 5.85
C TYR A 52 -2.73 -15.02 4.47
N HIS A 53 -3.65 -15.97 4.31
CA HIS A 53 -4.23 -16.35 3.01
C HIS A 53 -3.17 -16.60 1.93
N ASN A 54 -2.04 -17.18 2.30
CA ASN A 54 -0.88 -17.39 1.43
C ASN A 54 -0.27 -16.07 0.88
N ALA A 55 -0.64 -14.94 1.44
CA ALA A 55 -0.06 -13.65 1.14
C ALA A 55 1.08 -13.33 2.12
N ARG A 56 2.14 -12.71 1.63
CA ARG A 56 3.19 -12.18 2.49
C ARG A 56 2.74 -10.84 3.05
N CYS A 57 2.52 -10.77 4.36
CA CYS A 57 2.10 -9.56 5.06
C CYS A 57 3.32 -8.94 5.72
N PHE A 58 3.79 -7.80 5.20
CA PHE A 58 4.93 -7.09 5.79
C PHE A 58 4.43 -5.88 6.56
N THR A 59 4.65 -5.91 7.85
CA THR A 59 4.23 -4.85 8.76
C THR A 59 5.30 -3.76 8.85
N VAL A 60 4.87 -2.53 8.71
CA VAL A 60 5.72 -1.34 8.80
C VAL A 60 5.41 -0.62 10.08
N LYS A 61 6.44 -0.37 10.88
CA LYS A 61 6.32 0.44 12.09
C LYS A 61 6.01 1.89 11.72
N VAL A 62 4.94 2.43 12.28
CA VAL A 62 4.50 3.81 12.03
C VAL A 62 4.48 4.61 13.34
N PRO A 63 5.19 5.74 13.42
CA PRO A 63 5.17 6.59 14.61
C PRO A 63 3.82 7.29 14.77
N ASN A 64 3.50 7.68 16.00
CA ASN A 64 2.28 8.41 16.30
C ASN A 64 2.47 9.92 16.01
N ILE A 65 2.28 10.31 14.77
CA ILE A 65 2.50 11.69 14.27
C ILE A 65 1.21 12.33 13.71
N GLY A 66 0.04 11.87 14.17
CA GLY A 66 -1.25 12.42 13.75
C GLY A 66 -1.61 12.15 12.29
N PRO A 67 -2.18 13.12 11.55
CA PRO A 67 -2.64 12.92 10.17
C PRO A 67 -1.54 12.51 9.19
N ALA A 68 -0.28 12.85 9.48
CA ALA A 68 0.86 12.48 8.66
C ALA A 68 1.19 10.98 8.70
N GLN A 69 0.62 10.21 9.63
CA GLN A 69 0.84 8.77 9.72
C GLN A 69 0.52 8.03 8.42
N ALA A 70 -0.57 8.39 7.75
CA ALA A 70 -0.98 7.72 6.52
C ALA A 70 0.05 7.92 5.40
N ILE A 71 0.59 9.13 5.29
CA ILE A 71 1.63 9.48 4.31
C ILE A 71 2.92 8.74 4.62
N TYR A 72 3.35 8.80 5.88
CA TYR A 72 4.54 8.09 6.36
C TYR A 72 4.45 6.60 6.08
N TYR A 73 3.31 6.00 6.41
CA TYR A 73 3.06 4.57 6.21
C TYR A 73 3.19 4.18 4.74
N ASP A 74 2.50 4.88 3.85
CA ASP A 74 2.53 4.55 2.42
C ASP A 74 3.93 4.71 1.82
N VAL A 75 4.66 5.77 2.18
CA VAL A 75 6.03 5.98 1.73
C VAL A 75 6.97 4.89 2.26
N ALA A 76 6.88 4.55 3.54
CA ALA A 76 7.70 3.50 4.14
C ALA A 76 7.38 2.12 3.53
N ALA A 77 6.10 1.83 3.29
CA ALA A 77 5.68 0.60 2.64
C ALA A 77 6.20 0.51 1.19
N LEU A 78 6.21 1.60 0.44
CA LEU A 78 6.77 1.65 -0.91
C LEU A 78 8.28 1.46 -0.92
N LYS A 79 8.99 2.00 0.06
CA LYS A 79 10.43 1.76 0.22
C LYS A 79 10.72 0.28 0.43
N GLU A 80 10.00 -0.37 1.34
CA GLU A 80 10.14 -1.80 1.59
C GLU A 80 9.77 -2.64 0.37
N CYS A 81 8.72 -2.25 -0.34
CA CYS A 81 8.32 -2.87 -1.59
C CYS A 81 9.44 -2.84 -2.64
N CYS A 82 9.99 -1.68 -2.91
CA CYS A 82 11.09 -1.51 -3.87
C CYS A 82 12.34 -2.29 -3.46
N LYS A 83 12.67 -2.27 -2.18
CA LYS A 83 13.79 -3.04 -1.62
C LYS A 83 13.59 -4.53 -1.85
N TYR A 84 12.43 -5.06 -1.51
CA TYR A 84 12.10 -6.48 -1.69
C TYR A 84 12.15 -6.91 -3.16
N ILE A 85 11.57 -6.12 -4.06
CA ILE A 85 11.61 -6.37 -5.50
C ILE A 85 13.05 -6.49 -6.00
N LYS A 86 13.90 -5.57 -5.58
CA LYS A 86 15.31 -5.54 -5.97
C LYS A 86 16.08 -6.73 -5.39
N GLU A 87 15.97 -6.98 -4.09
CA GLU A 87 16.68 -8.04 -3.39
C GLU A 87 16.30 -9.45 -3.88
N ASN A 88 15.05 -9.64 -4.26
CA ASN A 88 14.54 -10.93 -4.73
C ASN A 88 14.47 -11.04 -6.26
N THR A 89 14.95 -10.04 -6.98
CA THR A 89 14.98 -10.01 -8.44
C THR A 89 13.61 -10.36 -9.05
N ILE A 90 12.56 -9.74 -8.53
CA ILE A 90 11.18 -9.98 -8.99
C ILE A 90 10.98 -9.32 -10.34
N LYS A 91 10.49 -10.09 -11.30
CA LYS A 91 10.25 -9.63 -12.68
C LYS A 91 8.79 -9.19 -12.83
N ASN A 92 8.58 -8.04 -13.49
CA ASN A 92 7.27 -7.51 -13.83
C ASN A 92 6.30 -7.41 -12.62
N PRO A 93 6.75 -6.86 -11.47
CA PRO A 93 5.86 -6.72 -10.33
C PRO A 93 4.74 -5.72 -10.62
N ILE A 94 3.57 -5.98 -10.04
CA ILE A 94 2.47 -5.02 -10.01
C ILE A 94 2.44 -4.39 -8.62
N VAL A 95 2.44 -3.07 -8.56
CA VAL A 95 2.26 -2.32 -7.30
C VAL A 95 0.90 -1.64 -7.36
N TYR A 96 0.01 -2.04 -6.48
CA TYR A 96 -1.35 -1.53 -6.40
C TYR A 96 -1.51 -0.66 -5.18
N ILE A 97 -1.73 0.63 -5.40
CA ILE A 97 -1.82 1.65 -4.34
C ILE A 97 -3.28 2.01 -4.12
N LEU A 98 -3.75 1.82 -2.90
CA LEU A 98 -5.09 2.14 -2.47
C LEU A 98 -5.11 3.55 -1.88
N ALA A 99 -5.87 4.44 -2.45
CA ALA A 99 -5.98 5.86 -2.13
C ALA A 99 -4.82 6.74 -2.65
N CYS A 100 -5.08 8.04 -2.72
CA CYS A 100 -4.16 9.04 -3.31
C CYS A 100 -3.46 9.87 -2.23
N ARG A 101 -2.83 9.21 -1.23
CA ARG A 101 -2.24 9.92 -0.09
C ARG A 101 -0.84 10.44 -0.34
N ILE A 102 -0.14 9.89 -1.32
CA ILE A 102 1.27 10.20 -1.58
C ILE A 102 1.48 11.03 -2.84
N GLY A 103 0.48 11.79 -3.29
CA GLY A 103 0.53 12.56 -4.53
C GLY A 103 1.87 13.24 -4.83
N PRO A 104 2.46 14.02 -3.88
CA PRO A 104 3.77 14.64 -4.08
C PRO A 104 4.92 13.66 -4.31
N PHE A 105 4.79 12.42 -3.83
CA PHE A 105 5.82 11.37 -3.95
C PHE A 105 5.54 10.36 -5.05
N MET A 106 4.36 10.42 -5.66
CA MET A 106 3.88 9.44 -6.63
C MET A 106 4.82 9.30 -7.82
N ALA A 107 5.23 10.42 -8.40
CA ALA A 107 6.12 10.42 -9.57
C ALA A 107 7.47 9.74 -9.26
N HIS A 108 8.02 9.99 -8.08
CA HIS A 108 9.29 9.39 -7.65
C HIS A 108 9.19 7.86 -7.57
N TYR A 109 8.17 7.35 -6.87
CA TYR A 109 8.01 5.91 -6.70
C TYR A 109 7.55 5.19 -7.97
N THR A 110 6.71 5.82 -8.78
CA THR A 110 6.32 5.29 -10.08
C THR A 110 7.55 5.09 -10.96
N LYS A 111 8.41 6.11 -11.05
CA LYS A 111 9.66 6.03 -11.80
C LYS A 111 10.58 4.93 -11.28
N LYS A 112 10.72 4.83 -9.96
CA LYS A 112 11.56 3.81 -9.31
C LYS A 112 11.04 2.39 -9.59
N ILE A 113 9.73 2.17 -9.50
CA ILE A 113 9.11 0.88 -9.80
C ILE A 113 9.24 0.53 -11.27
N HIS A 114 9.06 1.49 -12.18
CA HIS A 114 9.27 1.28 -13.61
C HIS A 114 10.73 0.87 -13.92
N LYS A 115 11.70 1.48 -13.26
CA LYS A 115 13.12 1.08 -13.39
C LYS A 115 13.37 -0.35 -12.93
N LEU A 116 12.57 -0.85 -11.99
CA LEU A 116 12.63 -2.24 -11.51
C LEU A 116 11.82 -3.20 -12.39
N GLY A 117 11.27 -2.72 -13.50
CA GLY A 117 10.49 -3.53 -14.44
C GLY A 117 9.02 -3.69 -14.07
N GLY A 118 8.52 -2.95 -13.10
CA GLY A 118 7.15 -3.04 -12.62
C GLY A 118 6.20 -2.01 -13.20
N VAL A 119 4.93 -2.15 -12.85
CA VAL A 119 3.86 -1.20 -13.16
C VAL A 119 3.13 -0.78 -11.90
N VAL A 120 2.58 0.42 -11.90
CA VAL A 120 1.83 0.99 -10.77
C VAL A 120 0.38 1.22 -11.18
N TYR A 121 -0.54 0.71 -10.39
CA TYR A 121 -1.96 1.02 -10.48
C TYR A 121 -2.39 1.75 -9.22
N VAL A 122 -3.22 2.77 -9.36
CA VAL A 122 -3.76 3.55 -8.25
C VAL A 122 -5.27 3.43 -8.25
N ASN A 123 -5.83 3.11 -7.09
CA ASN A 123 -7.26 3.18 -6.88
C ASN A 123 -7.56 4.52 -6.19
N PRO A 124 -8.04 5.54 -6.92
CA PRO A 124 -8.42 6.79 -6.29
C PRO A 124 -9.62 6.57 -5.39
N ASP A 125 -9.49 6.93 -4.13
CA ASP A 125 -10.61 6.96 -3.20
C ASP A 125 -11.51 8.15 -3.52
N GLY A 126 -12.61 8.32 -2.79
CA GLY A 126 -13.44 9.51 -2.92
C GLY A 126 -12.67 10.79 -2.58
N HIS A 127 -13.29 11.94 -2.83
CA HIS A 127 -12.66 13.25 -2.59
C HIS A 127 -12.41 13.50 -1.10
N GLU A 128 -11.30 13.02 -0.57
CA GLU A 128 -10.93 13.17 0.85
C GLU A 128 -10.87 14.64 1.27
N TRP A 129 -10.45 15.53 0.38
CA TRP A 129 -10.39 16.97 0.67
C TRP A 129 -11.75 17.61 0.96
N LYS A 130 -12.85 16.96 0.60
CA LYS A 130 -14.21 17.40 0.93
C LYS A 130 -14.69 16.97 2.31
N ARG A 131 -13.96 16.08 2.98
CA ARG A 131 -14.40 15.55 4.27
C ARG A 131 -14.19 16.58 5.39
N ALA A 132 -15.25 16.83 6.16
CA ALA A 132 -15.25 17.83 7.23
C ALA A 132 -14.30 17.49 8.41
N LYS A 133 -13.90 16.22 8.55
CA LYS A 133 -12.99 15.79 9.61
C LYS A 133 -11.56 16.33 9.47
N TRP A 134 -11.20 16.86 8.30
CA TRP A 134 -9.85 17.36 8.04
C TRP A 134 -9.74 18.86 8.25
N SER A 135 -8.65 19.32 8.85
CA SER A 135 -8.31 20.74 8.92
C SER A 135 -8.04 21.33 7.53
N ALA A 136 -8.10 22.66 7.39
CA ALA A 136 -7.87 23.31 6.10
C ALA A 136 -6.54 22.97 5.45
N PRO A 137 -5.36 22.96 6.14
CA PRO A 137 -4.09 22.55 5.56
C PRO A 137 -4.11 21.10 5.07
N VAL A 138 -4.71 20.19 5.83
CA VAL A 138 -4.81 18.77 5.47
C VAL A 138 -5.70 18.59 4.26
N ARG A 139 -6.82 19.31 4.19
CA ARG A 139 -7.73 19.29 3.03
C ARG A 139 -7.02 19.78 1.76
N LYS A 140 -6.21 20.82 1.88
CA LYS A 140 -5.39 21.32 0.76
C LYS A 140 -4.40 20.27 0.27
N TYR A 141 -3.74 19.57 1.18
CA TYR A 141 -2.86 18.47 0.85
C TYR A 141 -3.58 17.37 0.07
N TRP A 142 -4.75 16.94 0.54
CA TRP A 142 -5.56 15.92 -0.14
C TRP A 142 -5.95 16.35 -1.55
N LYS A 143 -6.36 17.60 -1.71
CA LYS A 143 -6.72 18.14 -3.02
C LYS A 143 -5.54 18.13 -4.01
N ILE A 144 -4.36 18.44 -3.54
CA ILE A 144 -3.13 18.40 -4.37
C ILE A 144 -2.73 16.95 -4.66
N SER A 145 -2.94 16.04 -3.70
CA SER A 145 -2.57 14.64 -3.81
C SER A 145 -3.44 13.84 -4.79
N GLU A 146 -4.72 14.22 -4.94
CA GLU A 146 -5.64 13.61 -5.89
C GLU A 146 -5.39 14.09 -7.33
#